data_e89eb6bd6825c51e524d11f72505ddb4
#
_entry.id   e89eb6bd6825c51e524d11f72505ddb4
#
_cell.length_a   1.000
_cell.length_b   1.000
_cell.length_c   1.000
_cell.angle_alpha   90.00
_cell.angle_beta   90.00
_cell.angle_gamma   90.00
#
_symmetry.space_group_name_H-M   'P 1'
#
loop_
_entity.id
_entity.type
_entity.pdbx_description
1 polymer ?
#
loop_
_entity_poly.entity_id
_entity_poly.type
_entity_poly.pdbx_seq_one_letter_code
_entity_poly.pdbx_strand_id
1 'polypeptide(L)'
;MLSKTHTKYIQSLQHKKFRDEANLFIAEGPKVVMDLLADRKFVCKELFAVKEWLNEQKEIVTTLAATDVSETADFELKKISALTTSHSVLAVFEKRKQNLSVQTAGNIVLALDTIQDPGNLGTIIRIADWFGITAIVCAVGTTDMYNPKVVQSTMGSLGRVNIVYTDLPGWLAANKKTKIFSASLEGKD
;
A
#
# COMPACT_ATOMS: atom_id res chain seq x y z
N MET A 1 -15.87 21.96 1.28
CA MET A 1 -15.51 21.82 2.72
C MET A 1 -15.95 20.44 3.19
N LEU A 2 -15.04 19.65 3.78
CA LEU A 2 -15.35 18.32 4.29
C LEU A 2 -16.28 18.38 5.52
N SER A 3 -17.34 17.58 5.53
CA SER A 3 -18.19 17.47 6.72
C SER A 3 -17.41 16.84 7.89
N LYS A 4 -17.80 17.15 9.12
CA LYS A 4 -17.18 16.56 10.33
C LYS A 4 -17.29 15.02 10.34
N THR A 5 -18.42 14.48 9.87
CA THR A 5 -18.65 13.04 9.79
C THR A 5 -17.71 12.39 8.77
N HIS A 6 -17.56 12.99 7.59
CA HIS A 6 -16.69 12.50 6.54
C HIS A 6 -15.20 12.57 6.95
N THR A 7 -14.77 13.68 7.58
CA THR A 7 -13.43 13.80 8.17
C THR A 7 -13.13 12.65 9.13
N LYS A 8 -14.06 12.34 10.06
CA LYS A 8 -13.90 11.22 11.00
C LYS A 8 -13.85 9.87 10.30
N TYR A 9 -14.63 9.70 9.24
CA TYR A 9 -14.60 8.47 8.43
C TYR A 9 -13.23 8.27 7.79
N ILE A 10 -12.68 9.27 7.09
CA ILE A 10 -11.33 9.17 6.49
C ILE A 10 -10.27 8.91 7.57
N GLN A 11 -10.32 9.64 8.70
CA GLN A 11 -9.41 9.41 9.83
C GLN A 11 -9.49 7.96 10.36
N SER A 12 -10.67 7.36 10.38
CA SER A 12 -10.85 5.98 10.86
C SER A 12 -10.05 4.96 10.03
N LEU A 13 -9.84 5.21 8.74
CA LEU A 13 -9.05 4.35 7.85
C LEU A 13 -7.56 4.27 8.22
N GLN A 14 -7.09 5.08 9.16
CA GLN A 14 -5.75 4.92 9.77
C GLN A 14 -5.66 3.61 10.58
N HIS A 15 -6.79 3.08 11.06
CA HIS A 15 -6.85 1.86 11.85
C HIS A 15 -7.21 0.65 10.98
N LYS A 16 -6.49 -0.46 11.16
CA LYS A 16 -6.67 -1.70 10.39
C LYS A 16 -8.12 -2.19 10.38
N LYS A 17 -8.78 -2.18 11.56
CA LYS A 17 -10.18 -2.64 11.70
C LYS A 17 -11.10 -1.96 10.68
N PHE A 18 -11.07 -0.63 10.60
CA PHE A 18 -11.94 0.12 9.70
C PHE A 18 -11.54 -0.01 8.24
N ARG A 19 -10.23 -0.16 7.95
CA ARG A 19 -9.80 -0.51 6.58
C ARG A 19 -10.33 -1.86 6.13
N ASP A 20 -10.35 -2.84 7.02
CA ASP A 20 -10.86 -4.18 6.71
C ASP A 20 -12.38 -4.18 6.54
N GLU A 21 -13.13 -3.49 7.41
CA GLU A 21 -14.57 -3.34 7.34
C GLU A 21 -15.02 -2.61 6.05
N ALA A 22 -14.35 -1.51 5.71
CA ALA A 22 -14.67 -0.72 4.51
C ALA A 22 -14.05 -1.30 3.22
N ASN A 23 -13.10 -2.21 3.33
CA ASN A 23 -12.25 -2.68 2.23
C ASN A 23 -11.51 -1.54 1.51
N LEU A 24 -11.08 -0.50 2.25
CA LEU A 24 -10.44 0.71 1.75
C LEU A 24 -9.11 0.96 2.44
N PHE A 25 -8.26 1.78 1.81
CA PHE A 25 -7.04 2.31 2.41
C PHE A 25 -6.72 3.71 1.90
N ILE A 26 -5.84 4.41 2.63
CA ILE A 26 -5.41 5.78 2.32
C ILE A 26 -4.03 5.75 1.68
N ALA A 27 -3.85 6.55 0.64
CA ALA A 27 -2.55 6.92 0.08
C ALA A 27 -2.39 8.45 0.09
N GLU A 28 -1.22 8.92 0.47
CA GLU A 28 -0.92 10.35 0.57
C GLU A 28 0.34 10.72 -0.22
N GLY A 29 0.34 11.94 -0.71
CA GLY A 29 1.45 12.54 -1.45
C GLY A 29 1.41 12.29 -2.96
N PRO A 30 1.91 13.27 -3.74
CA PRO A 30 1.79 13.27 -5.20
C PRO A 30 2.31 11.98 -5.84
N LYS A 31 3.53 11.57 -5.48
CA LYS A 31 4.16 10.39 -6.09
C LYS A 31 3.37 9.10 -5.83
N VAL A 32 3.01 8.82 -4.58
CA VAL A 32 2.34 7.58 -4.21
C VAL A 32 0.95 7.52 -4.83
N VAL A 33 0.20 8.63 -4.77
CA VAL A 33 -1.15 8.71 -5.35
C VAL A 33 -1.08 8.53 -6.86
N MET A 34 -0.16 9.22 -7.55
CA MET A 34 -0.01 9.11 -9.01
C MET A 34 0.37 7.69 -9.45
N ASP A 35 1.31 7.05 -8.76
CA ASP A 35 1.71 5.68 -9.09
C ASP A 35 0.55 4.69 -8.90
N LEU A 36 -0.29 4.87 -7.87
CA LEU A 36 -1.46 4.02 -7.64
C LEU A 36 -2.60 4.32 -8.63
N LEU A 37 -2.79 5.56 -9.04
CA LEU A 37 -3.75 5.92 -10.09
C LEU A 37 -3.34 5.37 -11.45
N ALA A 38 -2.05 5.36 -11.76
CA ALA A 38 -1.52 4.77 -12.99
C ALA A 38 -1.62 3.24 -13.00
N ASP A 39 -1.61 2.61 -11.83
CA ASP A 39 -1.79 1.15 -11.69
C ASP A 39 -3.28 0.79 -11.70
N ARG A 40 -3.76 0.35 -12.88
CA ARG A 40 -5.17 -0.04 -13.10
C ARG A 40 -5.70 -1.16 -12.19
N LYS A 41 -4.85 -1.73 -11.32
CA LYS A 41 -5.26 -2.73 -10.33
C LYS A 41 -5.92 -2.10 -9.09
N PHE A 42 -5.80 -0.78 -8.91
CA PHE A 42 -6.42 -0.07 -7.79
C PHE A 42 -7.55 0.82 -8.29
N VAL A 43 -8.67 0.76 -7.60
CA VAL A 43 -9.83 1.63 -7.85
C VAL A 43 -9.77 2.78 -6.85
N CYS A 44 -9.59 4.00 -7.35
CA CYS A 44 -9.70 5.20 -6.54
C CYS A 44 -11.19 5.51 -6.30
N LYS A 45 -11.58 5.67 -5.06
CA LYS A 45 -12.97 6.00 -4.67
C LYS A 45 -13.13 7.50 -4.43
N GLU A 46 -12.18 8.08 -3.71
CA GLU A 46 -12.21 9.48 -3.34
C GLU A 46 -10.82 10.09 -3.50
N LEU A 47 -10.76 11.31 -3.95
CA LEU A 47 -9.52 12.06 -4.12
C LEU A 47 -9.71 13.48 -3.57
N PHE A 48 -8.86 13.84 -2.63
CA PHE A 48 -8.83 15.15 -1.98
C PHE A 48 -7.50 15.83 -2.32
N ALA A 49 -7.54 16.97 -2.98
CA ALA A 49 -6.32 17.66 -3.34
C ALA A 49 -6.49 19.18 -3.33
N VAL A 50 -5.37 19.88 -3.16
CA VAL A 50 -5.35 21.33 -3.33
C VAL A 50 -5.58 21.69 -4.80
N LYS A 51 -6.08 22.90 -5.03
CA LYS A 51 -6.41 23.41 -6.36
C LYS A 51 -5.23 23.35 -7.33
N GLU A 52 -4.05 23.69 -6.85
CA GLU A 52 -2.80 23.70 -7.62
C GLU A 52 -2.51 22.30 -8.16
N TRP A 53 -2.58 21.28 -7.31
CA TRP A 53 -2.35 19.89 -7.69
C TRP A 53 -3.40 19.39 -8.71
N LEU A 54 -4.68 19.73 -8.52
CA LEU A 54 -5.75 19.37 -9.46
C LEU A 54 -5.51 19.98 -10.84
N ASN A 55 -5.04 21.22 -10.90
CA ASN A 55 -4.72 21.91 -12.15
C ASN A 55 -3.52 21.28 -12.86
N GLU A 56 -2.47 20.94 -12.11
CA GLU A 56 -1.27 20.28 -12.66
C GLU A 56 -1.58 18.87 -13.20
N GLN A 57 -2.50 18.14 -12.55
CA GLN A 57 -2.83 16.76 -12.89
C GLN A 57 -4.18 16.63 -13.65
N LYS A 58 -4.64 17.70 -14.29
CA LYS A 58 -5.96 17.77 -14.92
C LYS A 58 -6.24 16.62 -15.89
N GLU A 59 -5.27 16.22 -16.69
CA GLU A 59 -5.42 15.13 -17.66
C GLU A 59 -5.77 13.80 -16.98
N ILE A 60 -5.09 13.47 -15.89
CA ILE A 60 -5.34 12.23 -15.13
C ILE A 60 -6.67 12.33 -14.38
N VAL A 61 -6.92 13.46 -13.72
CA VAL A 61 -8.15 13.69 -12.96
C VAL A 61 -9.39 13.54 -13.85
N THR A 62 -9.36 14.00 -15.09
CA THR A 62 -10.48 13.82 -16.04
C THR A 62 -10.75 12.38 -16.44
N THR A 63 -9.78 11.46 -16.27
CA THR A 63 -9.99 10.03 -16.53
C THR A 63 -10.64 9.28 -15.37
N LEU A 64 -10.76 9.91 -14.20
CA LEU A 64 -11.29 9.32 -12.98
C LEU A 64 -12.82 9.38 -12.90
N ALA A 65 -13.50 8.88 -13.91
CA ALA A 65 -14.96 9.02 -14.07
C ALA A 65 -15.80 8.44 -12.90
N ALA A 66 -15.27 7.49 -12.14
CA ALA A 66 -15.96 6.85 -11.00
C ALA A 66 -15.41 7.28 -9.63
N THR A 67 -14.56 8.32 -9.60
CA THR A 67 -13.91 8.82 -8.39
C THR A 67 -14.59 10.11 -7.93
N ASP A 68 -14.88 10.21 -6.65
CA ASP A 68 -15.33 11.49 -6.05
C ASP A 68 -14.10 12.40 -5.84
N VAL A 69 -13.95 13.42 -6.69
CA VAL A 69 -12.83 14.35 -6.67
C VAL A 69 -13.25 15.64 -5.97
N SER A 70 -12.56 15.98 -4.88
CA SER A 70 -12.85 17.16 -4.07
C SER A 70 -11.66 18.11 -3.99
N GLU A 71 -11.84 19.36 -4.45
CA GLU A 71 -10.92 20.44 -4.13
C GLU A 71 -10.96 20.70 -2.62
N THR A 72 -9.80 20.64 -1.98
CA THR A 72 -9.69 20.63 -0.52
C THR A 72 -8.57 21.58 -0.09
N ALA A 73 -8.85 22.41 0.90
CA ALA A 73 -7.84 23.34 1.42
C ALA A 73 -6.78 22.59 2.27
N ASP A 74 -5.56 23.13 2.34
CA ASP A 74 -4.45 22.53 3.10
C ASP A 74 -4.80 22.19 4.55
N PHE A 75 -5.54 23.07 5.23
CA PHE A 75 -5.93 22.84 6.62
C PHE A 75 -6.95 21.70 6.78
N GLU A 76 -7.70 21.38 5.73
CA GLU A 76 -8.62 20.23 5.70
C GLU A 76 -7.85 18.95 5.41
N LEU A 77 -6.90 18.98 4.46
CA LEU A 77 -5.99 17.86 4.21
C LEU A 77 -5.20 17.47 5.47
N LYS A 78 -4.72 18.46 6.23
CA LYS A 78 -4.06 18.22 7.53
C LYS A 78 -4.94 17.46 8.51
N LYS A 79 -6.25 17.70 8.51
CA LYS A 79 -7.18 16.99 9.40
C LYS A 79 -7.37 15.53 9.06
N ILE A 80 -7.31 15.16 7.79
CA ILE A 80 -7.54 13.79 7.32
C ILE A 80 -6.24 13.01 7.13
N SER A 81 -5.10 13.67 7.13
CA SER A 81 -3.78 13.07 6.96
C SER A 81 -3.42 12.14 8.13
N ALA A 82 -2.80 11.00 7.80
CA ALA A 82 -2.16 10.09 8.76
C ALA A 82 -0.68 10.43 8.99
N LEU A 83 -0.13 11.42 8.27
CA LEU A 83 1.27 11.80 8.31
C LEU A 83 1.47 13.05 9.17
N THR A 84 2.66 13.19 9.75
CA THR A 84 3.05 14.38 10.52
C THR A 84 3.01 15.65 9.68
N THR A 85 3.42 15.54 8.41
CA THR A 85 3.33 16.62 7.42
C THR A 85 2.37 16.19 6.32
N SER A 86 1.26 16.91 6.16
CA SER A 86 0.30 16.65 5.09
C SER A 86 0.89 17.00 3.73
N HIS A 87 0.44 16.31 2.72
CA HIS A 87 0.78 16.58 1.32
C HIS A 87 -0.37 17.31 0.60
N SER A 88 -0.11 17.73 -0.64
CA SER A 88 -1.08 18.42 -1.50
C SER A 88 -2.20 17.52 -2.02
N VAL A 89 -2.13 16.19 -1.81
CA VAL A 89 -3.13 15.22 -2.23
C VAL A 89 -3.19 14.03 -1.27
N LEU A 90 -4.43 13.57 -1.04
CA LEU A 90 -4.77 12.32 -0.35
C LEU A 90 -5.84 11.61 -1.18
N ALA A 91 -5.71 10.30 -1.33
CA ALA A 91 -6.70 9.49 -2.04
C ALA A 91 -7.09 8.25 -1.24
N VAL A 92 -8.33 7.82 -1.40
CA VAL A 92 -8.89 6.59 -0.83
C VAL A 92 -9.05 5.58 -1.93
N PHE A 93 -8.44 4.42 -1.76
CA PHE A 93 -8.44 3.32 -2.73
C PHE A 93 -9.13 2.09 -2.17
N GLU A 94 -9.74 1.28 -3.05
CA GLU A 94 -10.15 -0.08 -2.69
C GLU A 94 -8.93 -0.97 -2.46
N LYS A 95 -9.02 -1.81 -1.42
CA LYS A 95 -8.02 -2.87 -1.20
C LYS A 95 -8.13 -3.91 -2.30
N ARG A 96 -7.00 -4.31 -2.83
CA ARG A 96 -6.91 -5.34 -3.85
C ARG A 96 -7.18 -6.72 -3.26
N LYS A 97 -7.90 -7.58 -3.97
CA LYS A 97 -7.99 -9.00 -3.61
C LYS A 97 -6.58 -9.61 -3.66
N GLN A 98 -6.22 -10.34 -2.62
CA GLN A 98 -4.94 -11.05 -2.59
C GLN A 98 -4.92 -12.14 -3.66
N ASN A 99 -3.86 -12.15 -4.46
CA ASN A 99 -3.57 -13.29 -5.32
C ASN A 99 -2.73 -14.29 -4.52
N LEU A 100 -3.35 -15.34 -4.01
CA LEU A 100 -2.70 -16.37 -3.20
C LEU A 100 -1.75 -17.28 -4.02
N SER A 101 -1.81 -17.21 -5.35
CA SER A 101 -0.90 -17.95 -6.21
C SER A 101 0.45 -17.25 -6.28
N VAL A 102 1.47 -17.91 -5.75
CA VAL A 102 2.86 -17.45 -5.80
C VAL A 102 3.67 -18.43 -6.64
N GLN A 103 4.20 -17.96 -7.76
CA GLN A 103 5.06 -18.73 -8.66
C GLN A 103 6.49 -18.74 -8.10
N THR A 104 6.94 -19.90 -7.61
CA THR A 104 8.31 -20.08 -7.10
C THR A 104 9.30 -20.58 -8.16
N ALA A 105 8.83 -21.31 -9.17
CA ALA A 105 9.68 -21.86 -10.22
C ALA A 105 10.28 -20.75 -11.09
N GLY A 106 11.60 -20.67 -11.10
CA GLY A 106 12.34 -19.67 -11.89
C GLY A 106 12.30 -18.25 -11.35
N ASN A 107 11.71 -18.03 -10.17
CA ASN A 107 11.58 -16.70 -9.55
C ASN A 107 12.21 -16.67 -8.16
N ILE A 108 12.67 -15.49 -7.76
CA ILE A 108 12.99 -15.18 -6.37
C ILE A 108 11.70 -14.72 -5.68
N VAL A 109 11.41 -15.30 -4.53
CA VAL A 109 10.30 -14.92 -3.66
C VAL A 109 10.88 -14.57 -2.30
N LEU A 110 10.50 -13.43 -1.74
CA LEU A 110 10.86 -13.08 -0.37
C LEU A 110 9.85 -13.68 0.61
N ALA A 111 10.36 -14.35 1.63
CA ALA A 111 9.57 -14.86 2.74
C ALA A 111 9.89 -14.02 3.99
N LEU A 112 8.88 -13.38 4.58
CA LEU A 112 9.05 -12.46 5.70
C LEU A 112 8.37 -13.02 6.95
N ASP A 113 9.18 -13.33 7.96
CA ASP A 113 8.69 -13.78 9.25
C ASP A 113 8.50 -12.60 10.19
N THR A 114 7.25 -12.23 10.40
CA THR A 114 6.78 -11.31 11.44
C THR A 114 7.47 -9.95 11.44
N ILE A 115 7.57 -9.30 10.27
CA ILE A 115 8.04 -7.91 10.18
C ILE A 115 6.99 -6.97 10.77
N GLN A 116 7.29 -6.37 11.92
CA GLN A 116 6.34 -5.52 12.67
C GLN A 116 6.44 -4.03 12.33
N ASP A 117 7.65 -3.52 12.04
CA ASP A 117 7.83 -2.11 11.70
C ASP A 117 7.29 -1.80 10.29
N PRO A 118 6.35 -0.82 10.18
CA PRO A 118 5.75 -0.46 8.90
C PRO A 118 6.76 0.14 7.91
N GLY A 119 7.76 0.87 8.39
CA GLY A 119 8.81 1.45 7.56
C GLY A 119 9.67 0.37 6.91
N ASN A 120 10.03 -0.66 7.69
CA ASN A 120 10.80 -1.80 7.20
C ASN A 120 10.03 -2.59 6.14
N LEU A 121 8.75 -2.91 6.37
CA LEU A 121 7.94 -3.60 5.36
C LEU A 121 7.86 -2.78 4.07
N GLY A 122 7.56 -1.48 4.15
CA GLY A 122 7.49 -0.63 2.98
C GLY A 122 8.82 -0.54 2.22
N THR A 123 9.94 -0.50 2.94
CA THR A 123 11.28 -0.52 2.35
C THR A 123 11.57 -1.85 1.64
N ILE A 124 11.22 -2.98 2.26
CA ILE A 124 11.38 -4.32 1.65
C ILE A 124 10.54 -4.42 0.37
N ILE A 125 9.28 -3.96 0.37
CA ILE A 125 8.43 -3.94 -0.82
C ILE A 125 9.07 -3.10 -1.94
N ARG A 126 9.64 -1.94 -1.61
CA ARG A 126 10.33 -1.08 -2.57
C ARG A 126 11.60 -1.72 -3.11
N ILE A 127 12.39 -2.41 -2.29
CA ILE A 127 13.57 -3.15 -2.70
C ILE A 127 13.18 -4.31 -3.61
N ALA A 128 12.12 -5.06 -3.27
CA ALA A 128 11.60 -6.14 -4.10
C ALA A 128 11.25 -5.64 -5.50
N ASP A 129 10.50 -4.56 -5.60
CA ASP A 129 10.15 -3.92 -6.88
C ASP A 129 11.41 -3.51 -7.68
N TRP A 130 12.39 -2.88 -7.01
CA TRP A 130 13.64 -2.45 -7.64
C TRP A 130 14.44 -3.60 -8.26
N PHE A 131 14.48 -4.76 -7.60
CA PHE A 131 15.18 -5.95 -8.08
C PHE A 131 14.31 -6.89 -8.92
N GLY A 132 13.09 -6.50 -9.30
CA GLY A 132 12.18 -7.29 -10.10
C GLY A 132 11.60 -8.51 -9.38
N ILE A 133 11.63 -8.52 -8.04
CA ILE A 133 10.99 -9.55 -7.22
C ILE A 133 9.50 -9.26 -7.18
N THR A 134 8.70 -10.10 -7.81
CA THR A 134 7.28 -9.86 -8.03
C THR A 134 6.38 -10.37 -6.90
N ALA A 135 6.91 -11.15 -5.96
CA ALA A 135 6.12 -11.74 -4.88
C ALA A 135 6.84 -11.72 -3.53
N ILE A 136 6.08 -11.38 -2.49
CA ILE A 136 6.48 -11.44 -1.08
C ILE A 136 5.44 -12.27 -0.33
N VAL A 137 5.89 -13.25 0.45
CA VAL A 137 5.05 -14.07 1.32
C VAL A 137 5.33 -13.68 2.76
N CYS A 138 4.32 -13.20 3.45
CA CYS A 138 4.40 -12.72 4.82
C CYS A 138 3.74 -13.69 5.80
N ALA A 139 4.36 -13.92 6.94
CA ALA A 139 3.68 -14.52 8.09
C ALA A 139 2.51 -13.64 8.54
N VAL A 140 1.45 -14.25 9.08
CA VAL A 140 0.21 -13.57 9.53
C VAL A 140 0.49 -12.44 10.54
N GLY A 141 1.56 -12.54 11.35
CA GLY A 141 1.98 -11.51 12.30
C GLY A 141 2.71 -10.30 11.67
N THR A 142 2.98 -10.31 10.36
CA THR A 142 3.60 -9.17 9.67
C THR A 142 2.61 -7.99 9.59
N THR A 143 3.13 -6.76 9.72
CA THR A 143 2.31 -5.54 9.65
C THR A 143 1.53 -5.46 8.34
N ASP A 144 0.35 -4.83 8.39
CA ASP A 144 -0.57 -4.72 7.25
C ASP A 144 0.03 -3.84 6.13
N MET A 145 0.10 -4.37 4.91
CA MET A 145 0.61 -3.65 3.73
C MET A 145 -0.17 -2.37 3.40
N TYR A 146 -1.43 -2.28 3.85
CA TYR A 146 -2.28 -1.09 3.69
C TYR A 146 -2.21 -0.12 4.88
N ASN A 147 -1.33 -0.36 5.85
CA ASN A 147 -1.03 0.64 6.88
C ASN A 147 -0.52 1.91 6.20
N PRO A 148 -1.02 3.13 6.53
CA PRO A 148 -0.61 4.37 5.86
C PRO A 148 0.90 4.58 5.81
N LYS A 149 1.61 4.21 6.88
CA LYS A 149 3.08 4.32 6.94
C LYS A 149 3.77 3.31 6.02
N VAL A 150 3.21 2.10 5.84
CA VAL A 150 3.71 1.13 4.85
C VAL A 150 3.49 1.69 3.45
N VAL A 151 2.26 2.09 3.12
CA VAL A 151 1.89 2.65 1.80
C VAL A 151 2.84 3.79 1.43
N GLN A 152 3.08 4.73 2.35
CA GLN A 152 4.01 5.84 2.15
C GLN A 152 5.44 5.35 1.88
N SER A 153 5.93 4.39 2.67
CA SER A 153 7.30 3.89 2.57
C SER A 153 7.58 3.08 1.30
N THR A 154 6.52 2.53 0.66
CA THR A 154 6.67 1.83 -0.62
C THR A 154 7.00 2.74 -1.79
N MET A 155 6.77 4.06 -1.67
CA MET A 155 6.96 5.04 -2.75
C MET A 155 6.28 4.64 -4.07
N GLY A 156 5.09 4.00 -3.99
CA GLY A 156 4.30 3.54 -5.14
C GLY A 156 4.54 2.08 -5.57
N SER A 157 5.53 1.38 -4.99
CA SER A 157 5.83 -0.03 -5.34
C SER A 157 4.73 -1.02 -4.95
N LEU A 158 3.77 -0.61 -4.11
CA LEU A 158 2.68 -1.45 -3.62
C LEU A 158 1.86 -2.12 -4.74
N GLY A 159 1.72 -1.45 -5.88
CA GLY A 159 0.97 -1.96 -7.03
C GLY A 159 1.70 -3.06 -7.81
N ARG A 160 3.02 -3.06 -7.78
CA ARG A 160 3.86 -3.90 -8.64
C ARG A 160 4.28 -5.22 -8.01
N VAL A 161 4.24 -5.31 -6.67
CA VAL A 161 4.61 -6.50 -5.91
C VAL A 161 3.35 -7.21 -5.38
N ASN A 162 3.27 -8.52 -5.57
CA ASN A 162 2.21 -9.35 -4.98
C ASN A 162 2.59 -9.71 -3.55
N ILE A 163 1.79 -9.27 -2.57
CA ILE A 163 2.05 -9.51 -1.15
C ILE A 163 0.97 -10.43 -0.61
N VAL A 164 1.37 -11.57 -0.08
CA VAL A 164 0.48 -12.62 0.42
C VAL A 164 0.74 -12.84 1.90
N TYR A 165 -0.31 -12.88 2.71
CA TYR A 165 -0.26 -13.25 4.12
C TYR A 165 -0.76 -14.67 4.31
N THR A 166 0.05 -15.54 4.95
CA THR A 166 -0.29 -16.96 5.13
C THR A 166 0.39 -17.55 6.37
N ASP A 167 0.03 -18.79 6.70
CA ASP A 167 0.85 -19.64 7.57
C ASP A 167 2.20 -19.91 6.88
N LEU A 168 3.22 -19.13 7.24
CA LEU A 168 4.52 -19.17 6.58
C LEU A 168 5.22 -20.54 6.73
N PRO A 169 5.26 -21.20 7.91
CA PRO A 169 5.81 -22.54 8.04
C PRO A 169 5.13 -23.57 7.13
N GLY A 170 3.80 -23.56 7.09
CA GLY A 170 3.04 -24.46 6.21
C GLY A 170 3.31 -24.18 4.72
N TRP A 171 3.40 -22.91 4.33
CA TRP A 171 3.73 -22.52 2.97
C TRP A 171 5.15 -22.98 2.55
N LEU A 172 6.15 -22.80 3.42
CA LEU A 172 7.52 -23.25 3.19
C LEU A 172 7.58 -24.78 3.05
N ALA A 173 6.87 -25.52 3.92
CA ALA A 173 6.79 -26.97 3.86
C ALA A 173 6.15 -27.47 2.55
N ALA A 174 5.14 -26.77 2.05
CA ALA A 174 4.51 -27.08 0.76
C ALA A 174 5.43 -26.81 -0.44
N ASN A 175 6.38 -25.88 -0.31
CA ASN A 175 7.33 -25.47 -1.35
C ASN A 175 8.76 -26.03 -1.16
N LYS A 176 8.93 -27.10 -0.41
CA LYS A 176 10.25 -27.69 -0.06
C LYS A 176 11.11 -28.19 -1.25
N LYS A 177 10.55 -28.25 -2.46
CA LYS A 177 11.33 -28.49 -3.69
C LYS A 177 12.06 -27.23 -4.17
N THR A 178 11.70 -26.05 -3.67
CA THR A 178 12.35 -24.78 -3.95
C THR A 178 13.57 -24.63 -3.03
N LYS A 179 14.68 -24.12 -3.56
CA LYS A 179 15.86 -23.82 -2.75
C LYS A 179 15.53 -22.64 -1.82
N ILE A 180 15.70 -22.85 -0.52
CA ILE A 180 15.43 -21.85 0.51
C ILE A 180 16.75 -21.36 1.09
N PHE A 181 16.89 -20.02 1.16
CA PHE A 181 18.00 -19.34 1.84
C PHE A 181 17.43 -18.57 3.02
N SER A 182 18.09 -18.65 4.14
CA SER A 182 17.68 -17.94 5.36
C SER A 182 18.75 -16.91 5.73
N ALA A 183 18.34 -15.68 5.97
CA ALA A 183 19.21 -14.69 6.58
C ALA A 183 19.27 -14.95 8.09
N SER A 184 20.45 -15.24 8.61
CA SER A 184 20.70 -15.54 10.03
C SER A 184 22.05 -14.98 10.45
N LEU A 185 22.15 -14.55 11.73
CA LEU A 185 23.42 -14.13 12.31
C LEU A 185 24.45 -15.29 12.44
N GLU A 186 23.97 -16.53 12.46
CA GLU A 186 24.76 -17.75 12.54
C GLU A 186 24.87 -18.48 11.19
N GLY A 187 24.50 -17.80 10.11
CA GLY A 187 24.52 -18.34 8.76
C GLY A 187 25.93 -18.70 8.30
N LYS A 188 26.03 -19.70 7.43
CA LYS A 188 27.25 -19.98 6.65
C LYS A 188 27.04 -19.44 5.24
N ASP A 189 28.09 -18.81 4.71
CA ASP A 189 28.12 -18.32 3.32
C ASP A 189 28.09 -19.46 2.30
#